data_7918592862ac0d1862c674799ac33606
#
_entry.id   7918592862ac0d1862c674799ac33606
#
_cell.length_a   1.000
_cell.length_b   1.000
_cell.length_c   1.000
_cell.angle_alpha   90.00
_cell.angle_beta   90.00
_cell.angle_gamma   90.00
#
_symmetry.space_group_name_H-M   'P 1'
#
loop_
_entity.id
_entity.type
_entity.pdbx_description
1 polymer ?
#
loop_
_entity_poly.entity_id
_entity_poly.type
_entity_poly.pdbx_seq_one_letter_code
_entity_poly.pdbx_strand_id
1 'polypeptide(L)'
;MSVVGKPSMPEDRIVVSNVHRNGCRLQWKESKDNGGLPVEYIVEKYVVAADVWSNYAQLSGTSIDVNDLETGREYAFAVKAVNAEGESDALPTAKTMLAKDAFSK
;
A
#
# COMPACT_ATOMS: atom_id res chain seq x y z
N MET A 1 -15.20 -14.95 25.01
CA MET A 1 -15.26 -13.48 25.03
C MET A 1 -14.36 -12.92 23.95
N SER A 2 -14.88 -12.06 23.10
CA SER A 2 -14.06 -11.46 22.07
C SER A 2 -13.44 -10.17 22.61
N VAL A 3 -12.18 -9.96 22.23
CA VAL A 3 -11.44 -8.77 22.61
C VAL A 3 -11.25 -7.92 21.36
N VAL A 4 -11.60 -6.65 21.47
CA VAL A 4 -11.42 -5.69 20.41
C VAL A 4 -9.99 -5.17 20.50
N GLY A 5 -9.31 -5.08 19.37
CA GLY A 5 -7.94 -4.61 19.35
C GLY A 5 -7.51 -4.12 17.98
N LYS A 6 -6.24 -3.78 17.86
CA LYS A 6 -5.70 -3.34 16.59
C LYS A 6 -5.76 -4.49 15.56
N PRO A 7 -5.91 -4.17 14.27
CA PRO A 7 -5.90 -5.21 13.25
C PRO A 7 -4.47 -5.72 13.03
N SER A 8 -4.36 -6.90 12.44
CA SER A 8 -3.07 -7.39 11.97
C SER A 8 -2.72 -6.69 10.67
N MET A 9 -1.45 -6.72 10.29
CA MET A 9 -1.04 -6.17 9.00
C MET A 9 -1.67 -7.00 7.87
N PRO A 10 -1.79 -6.44 6.66
CA PRO A 10 -2.34 -7.18 5.53
C PRO A 10 -1.57 -8.48 5.31
N GLU A 11 -2.29 -9.54 4.95
CA GLU A 11 -1.66 -10.84 4.72
C GLU A 11 -0.92 -10.87 3.40
N ASP A 12 0.09 -11.76 3.34
CA ASP A 12 0.85 -11.98 2.14
C ASP A 12 1.60 -10.71 1.73
N ARG A 13 1.74 -10.47 0.45
CA ARG A 13 2.52 -9.35 -0.07
C ARG A 13 1.67 -8.47 -0.96
N ILE A 14 2.14 -7.24 -1.16
CA ILE A 14 1.51 -6.34 -2.11
C ILE A 14 1.92 -6.75 -3.51
N VAL A 15 0.93 -6.89 -4.40
CA VAL A 15 1.17 -7.19 -5.80
C VAL A 15 1.14 -5.87 -6.57
N VAL A 16 2.23 -5.58 -7.27
CA VAL A 16 2.33 -4.39 -8.12
C VAL A 16 2.10 -4.83 -9.56
N SER A 17 1.13 -4.21 -10.22
CA SER A 17 0.79 -4.55 -11.60
C SER A 17 0.45 -3.29 -12.40
N ASN A 18 0.27 -3.43 -13.70
CA ASN A 18 -0.08 -2.32 -14.59
C ASN A 18 0.86 -1.13 -14.44
N VAL A 19 2.16 -1.40 -14.33
CA VAL A 19 3.15 -0.34 -14.20
C VAL A 19 3.20 0.46 -15.50
N HIS A 20 3.10 1.78 -15.37
CA HIS A 20 3.21 2.69 -16.50
C HIS A 20 3.97 3.95 -16.06
N ARG A 21 4.14 4.88 -16.97
CA ARG A 21 4.99 6.05 -16.71
C ARG A 21 4.50 6.93 -15.56
N ASN A 22 3.22 6.88 -15.22
CA ASN A 22 2.66 7.74 -14.18
C ASN A 22 2.16 6.96 -12.97
N GLY A 23 2.27 5.62 -12.96
CA GLY A 23 1.74 4.90 -11.83
C GLY A 23 1.71 3.40 -12.00
N CYS A 24 0.85 2.79 -11.20
CA CYS A 24 0.71 1.35 -11.18
C CYS A 24 -0.57 1.00 -10.42
N ARG A 25 -0.88 -0.28 -10.38
CA ARG A 25 -1.95 -0.79 -9.53
C ARG A 25 -1.33 -1.58 -8.38
N LEU A 26 -1.78 -1.30 -7.19
CA LEU A 26 -1.40 -2.05 -5.99
C LEU A 26 -2.57 -2.90 -5.55
N GLN A 27 -2.29 -4.15 -5.20
CA GLN A 27 -3.29 -5.06 -4.66
C GLN A 27 -2.69 -5.77 -3.46
N TRP A 28 -3.51 -6.01 -2.45
CA TRP A 28 -3.09 -6.71 -1.25
C TRP A 28 -4.26 -7.54 -0.75
N LYS A 29 -4.02 -8.35 0.26
CA LYS A 29 -5.07 -9.16 0.88
C LYS A 29 -5.49 -8.53 2.18
N GLU A 30 -6.74 -8.79 2.55
CA GLU A 30 -7.26 -8.30 3.81
C GLU A 30 -6.44 -8.83 4.98
N SER A 31 -6.44 -8.06 6.07
CA SER A 31 -5.84 -8.51 7.32
C SER A 31 -6.50 -9.79 7.78
N LYS A 32 -5.69 -10.71 8.30
CA LYS A 32 -6.20 -11.96 8.83
C LYS A 32 -7.06 -11.71 10.07
N ASP A 33 -6.66 -10.73 10.87
CA ASP A 33 -7.37 -10.36 12.07
C ASP A 33 -7.69 -8.86 12.01
N ASN A 34 -8.97 -8.54 11.93
CA ASN A 34 -9.40 -7.15 11.88
C ASN A 34 -9.64 -6.54 13.26
N GLY A 35 -9.32 -7.26 14.32
CA GLY A 35 -9.50 -6.77 15.68
C GLY A 35 -10.94 -6.73 16.13
N GLY A 36 -11.86 -7.36 15.40
CA GLY A 36 -13.29 -7.35 15.72
C GLY A 36 -14.01 -6.06 15.33
N LEU A 37 -13.36 -5.21 14.52
CA LEU A 37 -13.87 -3.91 14.10
C LEU A 37 -13.73 -3.74 12.61
N PRO A 38 -14.53 -2.84 12.00
CA PRO A 38 -14.31 -2.50 10.59
C PRO A 38 -12.89 -1.98 10.37
N VAL A 39 -12.27 -2.39 9.27
CA VAL A 39 -10.88 -2.09 8.95
C VAL A 39 -10.82 -1.29 7.66
N GLU A 40 -9.98 -0.25 7.67
CA GLU A 40 -9.56 0.44 6.47
C GLU A 40 -8.07 0.23 6.29
N TYR A 41 -7.58 0.58 5.11
CA TYR A 41 -6.15 0.42 4.77
C TYR A 41 -5.59 1.77 4.40
N ILE A 42 -4.41 2.07 4.93
CA ILE A 42 -3.67 3.29 4.60
C ILE A 42 -2.53 2.90 3.70
N VAL A 43 -2.47 3.52 2.52
CA VAL A 43 -1.40 3.32 1.56
C VAL A 43 -0.38 4.43 1.75
N GLU A 44 0.87 4.06 1.94
CA GLU A 44 1.97 5.00 2.07
C GLU A 44 2.86 4.91 0.84
N LYS A 45 3.39 6.04 0.42
CA LYS A 45 4.28 6.15 -0.73
C LYS A 45 5.66 6.57 -0.26
N TYR A 46 6.68 5.86 -0.73
CA TYR A 46 8.07 6.19 -0.46
C TYR A 46 8.73 6.69 -1.75
N VAL A 47 9.28 7.88 -1.69
CA VAL A 47 10.02 8.45 -2.81
C VAL A 47 11.50 8.16 -2.60
N VAL A 48 12.05 7.29 -3.42
CA VAL A 48 13.43 6.82 -3.24
C VAL A 48 14.41 7.98 -3.32
N ALA A 49 14.24 8.88 -4.30
CA ALA A 49 15.15 10.02 -4.48
C ALA A 49 15.16 10.95 -3.29
N ALA A 50 14.06 11.09 -2.59
CA ALA A 50 13.94 12.00 -1.44
C ALA A 50 14.07 11.27 -0.11
N ASP A 51 14.02 9.94 -0.13
CA ASP A 51 14.08 9.11 1.08
C ASP A 51 13.00 9.54 2.09
N VAL A 52 11.77 9.69 1.60
CA VAL A 52 10.65 10.19 2.40
C VAL A 52 9.41 9.32 2.19
N TRP A 53 8.79 8.95 3.30
CA TRP A 53 7.48 8.29 3.32
C TRP A 53 6.39 9.34 3.52
N SER A 54 5.28 9.18 2.83
CA SER A 54 4.11 10.02 3.05
C SER A 54 2.84 9.19 2.88
N ASN A 55 1.77 9.63 3.53
CA ASN A 55 0.47 9.00 3.33
C ASN A 55 -0.02 9.33 1.93
N TYR A 56 -0.45 8.32 1.20
CA TYR A 56 -0.95 8.48 -0.16
C TYR A 56 -2.47 8.44 -0.19
N ALA A 57 -3.07 7.41 0.43
CA ALA A 57 -4.51 7.23 0.39
C ALA A 57 -4.98 6.37 1.55
N GLN A 58 -6.26 6.45 1.85
CA GLN A 58 -6.91 5.58 2.84
C GLN A 58 -8.21 5.09 2.22
N LEU A 59 -8.45 3.79 2.28
CA LEU A 59 -9.61 3.17 1.65
C LEU A 59 -9.98 1.89 2.38
N SER A 60 -11.21 1.43 2.15
CA SER A 60 -11.69 0.18 2.75
C SER A 60 -11.46 -1.03 1.87
N GLY A 61 -11.04 -0.83 0.61
CA GLY A 61 -10.78 -1.93 -0.32
C GLY A 61 -9.35 -2.45 -0.22
N THR A 62 -9.02 -3.39 -1.08
CA THR A 62 -7.72 -4.05 -1.10
C THR A 62 -6.95 -3.79 -2.40
N SER A 63 -7.32 -2.77 -3.13
CA SER A 63 -6.58 -2.38 -4.33
C SER A 63 -6.73 -0.89 -4.57
N ILE A 64 -5.75 -0.33 -5.26
CA ILE A 64 -5.76 1.08 -5.59
C ILE A 64 -4.95 1.30 -6.86
N ASP A 65 -5.39 2.23 -7.69
CA ASP A 65 -4.64 2.69 -8.85
C ASP A 65 -3.89 3.96 -8.48
N VAL A 66 -2.58 3.93 -8.66
CA VAL A 66 -1.72 5.08 -8.42
C VAL A 66 -1.46 5.74 -9.76
N ASN A 67 -1.76 7.03 -9.88
CA ASN A 67 -1.76 7.73 -11.18
C ASN A 67 -0.95 9.02 -11.21
N ASP A 68 -0.27 9.37 -10.13
CA ASP A 68 0.38 10.67 -10.01
C ASP A 68 1.87 10.56 -9.76
N LEU A 69 2.48 9.49 -10.23
CA LEU A 69 3.93 9.30 -10.13
C LEU A 69 4.64 10.05 -11.26
N GLU A 70 5.89 10.41 -11.00
CA GLU A 70 6.73 11.05 -12.01
C GLU A 70 7.47 9.99 -12.82
N THR A 71 7.44 10.14 -14.14
CA THR A 71 8.14 9.24 -15.04
C THR A 71 9.64 9.23 -14.75
N GLY A 72 10.22 8.03 -14.71
CA GLY A 72 11.64 7.87 -14.49
C GLY A 72 12.07 7.87 -13.04
N ARG A 73 11.12 7.95 -12.11
CA ARG A 73 11.42 7.94 -10.69
C ARG A 73 11.09 6.58 -10.07
N GLU A 74 11.82 6.23 -9.04
CA GLU A 74 11.55 5.00 -8.30
C GLU A 74 10.73 5.29 -7.05
N TYR A 75 9.83 4.36 -6.76
CA TYR A 75 8.93 4.47 -5.60
C TYR A 75 8.80 3.12 -4.92
N ALA A 76 8.45 3.15 -3.66
CA ALA A 76 7.99 1.97 -2.94
C ALA A 76 6.68 2.33 -2.26
N PHE A 77 5.96 1.32 -1.85
CA PHE A 77 4.67 1.53 -1.20
C PHE A 77 4.56 0.60 -0.01
N ALA A 78 3.72 0.99 0.92
CA ALA A 78 3.40 0.15 2.07
C ALA A 78 1.92 0.30 2.37
N VAL A 79 1.33 -0.74 2.93
CA VAL A 79 -0.08 -0.74 3.31
C VAL A 79 -0.16 -1.19 4.76
N LYS A 80 -0.91 -0.45 5.55
CA LYS A 80 -1.20 -0.86 6.92
C LYS A 80 -2.71 -0.85 7.13
N ALA A 81 -3.17 -1.73 8.01
CA ALA A 81 -4.56 -1.81 8.37
C ALA A 81 -4.83 -0.91 9.57
N VAL A 82 -6.00 -0.30 9.59
CA VAL A 82 -6.38 0.60 10.68
C VAL A 82 -7.83 0.35 11.08
N ASN A 83 -8.09 0.36 12.37
CA ASN A 83 -9.44 0.37 12.91
C ASN A 83 -9.49 1.39 14.06
N ALA A 84 -10.61 1.44 14.77
CA ALA A 84 -10.80 2.42 15.83
C ALA A 84 -9.80 2.24 17.00
N GLU A 85 -9.20 1.06 17.12
CA GLU A 85 -8.23 0.78 18.20
C GLU A 85 -6.80 1.13 17.82
N GLY A 86 -6.52 1.34 16.55
CA GLY A 86 -5.18 1.74 16.12
C GLY A 86 -4.79 1.17 14.78
N GLU A 87 -3.50 1.24 14.48
CA GLU A 87 -2.93 0.85 13.20
C GLU A 87 -2.02 -0.36 13.37
N SER A 88 -2.02 -1.21 12.35
CA SER A 88 -1.09 -2.33 12.27
C SER A 88 0.28 -1.87 11.82
N ASP A 89 1.24 -2.78 11.85
CA ASP A 89 2.52 -2.56 11.18
C ASP A 89 2.27 -2.45 9.69
N ALA A 90 3.12 -1.69 9.01
CA ALA A 90 3.01 -1.52 7.57
C ALA A 90 3.61 -2.72 6.83
N LEU A 91 2.95 -3.14 5.77
CA LEU A 91 3.46 -4.17 4.85
C LEU A 91 4.05 -3.44 3.65
N PRO A 92 5.38 -3.43 3.50
CA PRO A 92 5.98 -2.74 2.35
C PRO A 92 5.99 -3.63 1.11
N THR A 93 6.13 -3.00 -0.06
CA THR A 93 6.41 -3.74 -1.28
C THR A 93 7.80 -4.38 -1.17
N ALA A 94 7.96 -5.55 -1.80
CA ALA A 94 9.22 -6.29 -1.71
C ALA A 94 10.36 -5.57 -2.45
N LYS A 95 10.02 -4.78 -3.47
CA LYS A 95 11.00 -4.07 -4.30
C LYS A 95 10.48 -2.69 -4.61
N THR A 96 11.40 -1.79 -4.94
CA THR A 96 11.01 -0.51 -5.52
C THR A 96 10.49 -0.74 -6.93
N MET A 97 9.64 0.15 -7.41
CA MET A 97 9.15 0.12 -8.79
C MET A 97 9.61 1.39 -9.50
N LEU A 98 9.89 1.25 -10.78
CA LEU A 98 10.28 2.38 -11.62
C LEU A 98 9.07 2.78 -12.47
N ALA A 99 8.69 4.05 -12.38
CA ALA A 99 7.56 4.58 -13.14
C ALA A 99 7.98 4.75 -14.60
N LYS A 100 7.61 3.79 -15.42
CA LYS A 100 7.88 3.83 -16.87
C LYS A 100 6.85 2.98 -17.59
N ASP A 101 6.69 3.23 -18.88
CA ASP A 101 5.78 2.44 -19.68
C ASP A 101 6.29 1.00 -19.80
N ALA A 102 5.35 0.06 -19.87
CA ALA A 102 5.66 -1.35 -20.01
C ALA A 102 6.46 -1.64 -21.29
N PHE A 103 6.23 -0.82 -22.31
CA PHE A 103 6.94 -0.93 -23.58
C PHE A 103 7.78 0.32 -23.76
N SER A 104 9.04 0.23 -23.38
CA SER A 104 9.97 1.33 -23.63
C SER A 104 10.83 1.01 -24.83
N LYS A 105 11.16 2.05 -25.55
CA LYS A 105 12.05 1.93 -26.69
C LYS A 105 13.39 2.51 -26.37
#